data_ee023b6c2c8678e3efd93a11fdc2590e
#
_entry.id   ee023b6c2c8678e3efd93a11fdc2590e
#
_cell.length_a   1.000
_cell.length_b   1.000
_cell.length_c   1.000
_cell.angle_alpha   90.00
_cell.angle_beta   90.00
_cell.angle_gamma   90.00
#
_symmetry.space_group_name_H-M   'P 1'
#
loop_
_entity.id
_entity.type
_entity.pdbx_description
1 polymer ?
#
loop_
_entity_poly.entity_id
_entity_poly.type
_entity_poly.pdbx_seq_one_letter_code
_entity_poly.pdbx_strand_id
1 'polypeptide(L)'
;PYTTLFRSRRIFRYVTPFDLRPELIARMRQLAVAQRAGHPWGTMSDEELFRSAKLYDRDYTTGEEGFNLAAVLLLGKDEVISSVCPAYITDAVVRRDNIDRYDDRLMVRTNLFDSYEQLREFTERNLPDRFVLKGDKRVSPRTMIARELVANSLMHREYSSPVVARVTIDNESIRTVNASRSFFEGRMKLGEFTPMPKNPIIANVFVQTGIAEQLGSGLRNLIRASRQYTEREPEFRDGDIFEATIPIVPALKTVDGSGFASVRSVVEKDAEEGARLIGGERVDGKKADATASGEIDSRAAMLSAMNRRLTEVDYVTVPELAKITELDNRTVRKFLNGLVAQGKLIAEGNTRGRRYRKG
;
A
#
# COMPACT_ATOMS: atom_id res chain seq x y z
N PRO A 1 28.11 5.27 22.32
CA PRO A 1 28.11 3.81 22.25
C PRO A 1 27.20 3.33 21.12
N TYR A 2 27.81 2.74 20.10
CA TYR A 2 27.10 2.24 18.90
C TYR A 2 26.11 1.11 19.19
N THR A 3 26.20 0.46 20.33
CA THR A 3 25.28 -0.63 20.78
C THR A 3 23.83 -0.16 21.05
N THR A 4 23.60 1.14 21.21
CA THR A 4 22.26 1.68 21.42
C THR A 4 21.50 1.99 20.12
N LEU A 5 22.17 1.99 18.96
CA LEU A 5 21.58 2.34 17.67
C LEU A 5 20.74 1.20 17.05
N PHE A 6 21.09 -0.06 17.33
CA PHE A 6 20.42 -1.23 16.75
C PHE A 6 20.04 -2.23 17.85
N ARG A 7 18.97 -1.94 18.57
CA ARG A 7 18.53 -2.78 19.70
C ARG A 7 18.13 -4.19 19.30
N SER A 8 17.76 -4.41 18.05
CA SER A 8 17.53 -5.76 17.52
C SER A 8 18.79 -6.66 17.56
N ARG A 9 20.01 -6.07 17.74
CA ARG A 9 21.26 -6.80 17.96
C ARG A 9 21.56 -7.15 19.41
N ARG A 10 20.74 -6.69 20.37
CA ARG A 10 20.96 -7.01 21.78
C ARG A 10 20.90 -8.52 21.98
N ILE A 11 21.97 -9.08 22.56
CA ILE A 11 22.13 -10.51 22.82
C ILE A 11 21.40 -10.89 24.12
N PHE A 12 20.75 -12.06 24.10
CA PHE A 12 20.09 -12.70 25.23
C PHE A 12 20.76 -14.03 25.52
N ARG A 13 21.70 -14.05 26.46
CA ARG A 13 22.58 -15.19 26.75
C ARG A 13 21.86 -16.48 27.11
N TYR A 14 20.67 -16.37 27.68
CA TYR A 14 19.89 -17.52 28.18
C TYR A 14 18.83 -17.99 27.18
N VAL A 15 18.72 -17.34 26.02
CA VAL A 15 17.90 -17.83 24.91
C VAL A 15 18.66 -18.94 24.20
N THR A 16 18.03 -20.09 24.09
CA THR A 16 18.54 -21.32 23.49
C THR A 16 17.74 -21.72 22.26
N PRO A 17 18.16 -22.69 21.45
CA PRO A 17 17.36 -23.22 20.36
C PRO A 17 16.00 -23.77 20.80
N PHE A 18 15.86 -24.24 22.06
CA PHE A 18 14.58 -24.74 22.62
C PHE A 18 13.55 -23.61 22.84
N ASP A 19 13.99 -22.36 22.89
CA ASP A 19 13.13 -21.18 23.02
C ASP A 19 12.60 -20.69 21.66
N LEU A 20 13.11 -21.27 20.57
CA LEU A 20 12.71 -20.98 19.21
C LEU A 20 11.71 -22.02 18.69
N ARG A 21 10.90 -21.66 17.74
CA ARG A 21 9.90 -22.53 17.07
C ARG A 21 10.52 -23.17 15.83
N PRO A 22 10.74 -24.50 15.81
CA PRO A 22 11.36 -25.19 14.65
C PRO A 22 10.60 -24.99 13.35
N GLU A 23 9.27 -24.89 13.40
CA GLU A 23 8.42 -24.65 12.23
C GLU A 23 8.67 -23.26 11.60
N LEU A 24 9.05 -22.25 12.39
CA LEU A 24 9.42 -20.92 11.85
C LEU A 24 10.80 -20.94 11.21
N ILE A 25 11.72 -21.74 11.73
CA ILE A 25 13.04 -21.94 11.10
C ILE A 25 12.86 -22.60 9.72
N ALA A 26 12.05 -23.66 9.66
CA ALA A 26 11.70 -24.33 8.41
C ALA A 26 11.00 -23.39 7.43
N ARG A 27 10.03 -22.59 7.91
CA ARG A 27 9.31 -21.58 7.11
C ARG A 27 10.25 -20.51 6.56
N MET A 28 11.14 -19.96 7.38
CA MET A 28 12.13 -18.97 6.95
C MET A 28 12.99 -19.51 5.80
N ARG A 29 13.44 -20.75 5.91
CA ARG A 29 14.20 -21.46 4.89
C ARG A 29 13.41 -21.66 3.60
N GLN A 30 12.17 -22.15 3.69
CA GLN A 30 11.28 -22.36 2.56
C GLN A 30 10.98 -21.06 1.81
N LEU A 31 10.69 -19.98 2.53
CA LEU A 31 10.43 -18.66 1.94
C LEU A 31 11.65 -18.12 1.20
N ALA A 32 12.84 -18.27 1.76
CA ALA A 32 14.07 -17.82 1.13
C ALA A 32 14.38 -18.59 -0.18
N VAL A 33 14.16 -19.91 -0.19
CA VAL A 33 14.30 -20.74 -1.40
C VAL A 33 13.24 -20.41 -2.43
N ALA A 34 11.99 -20.16 -2.02
CA ALA A 34 10.91 -19.74 -2.92
C ALA A 34 11.20 -18.37 -3.55
N GLN A 35 11.78 -17.42 -2.78
CA GLN A 35 12.18 -16.11 -3.27
C GLN A 35 13.30 -16.18 -4.30
N ARG A 36 14.28 -17.07 -4.09
CA ARG A 36 15.40 -17.27 -5.00
C ARG A 36 15.82 -18.74 -5.04
N ALA A 37 15.67 -19.37 -6.20
CA ALA A 37 16.16 -20.72 -6.42
C ALA A 37 17.67 -20.83 -6.09
N GLY A 38 18.04 -21.86 -5.35
CA GLY A 38 19.42 -22.05 -4.90
C GLY A 38 19.88 -21.10 -3.78
N HIS A 39 18.94 -20.51 -3.03
CA HIS A 39 19.27 -19.68 -1.87
C HIS A 39 20.11 -20.49 -0.85
N PRO A 40 21.26 -19.96 -0.36
CA PRO A 40 22.19 -20.72 0.51
C PRO A 40 21.51 -21.29 1.77
N TRP A 41 20.52 -20.58 2.32
CA TRP A 41 19.79 -21.04 3.51
C TRP A 41 19.05 -22.38 3.30
N GLY A 42 18.81 -22.79 2.05
CA GLY A 42 18.17 -24.06 1.73
C GLY A 42 18.96 -25.30 2.13
N THR A 43 20.30 -25.19 2.14
CA THR A 43 21.22 -26.30 2.41
C THR A 43 22.02 -26.17 3.71
N MET A 44 21.98 -25.01 4.35
CA MET A 44 22.68 -24.75 5.62
C MET A 44 22.05 -25.54 6.77
N SER A 45 22.84 -25.99 7.74
CA SER A 45 22.35 -26.41 9.06
C SER A 45 21.65 -25.23 9.76
N ASP A 46 20.90 -25.49 10.83
CA ASP A 46 20.23 -24.42 11.58
C ASP A 46 21.25 -23.46 12.22
N GLU A 47 22.37 -23.97 12.72
CA GLU A 47 23.43 -23.13 13.28
C GLU A 47 24.06 -22.21 12.22
N GLU A 48 24.38 -22.75 11.05
CA GLU A 48 24.90 -21.96 9.93
C GLU A 48 23.88 -20.92 9.45
N LEU A 49 22.60 -21.29 9.40
CA LEU A 49 21.52 -20.38 9.07
C LEU A 49 21.43 -19.21 10.06
N PHE A 50 21.44 -19.50 11.37
CA PHE A 50 21.37 -18.46 12.39
C PHE A 50 22.56 -17.50 12.30
N ARG A 51 23.77 -18.00 12.08
CA ARG A 51 24.96 -17.16 11.90
C ARG A 51 24.91 -16.37 10.59
N SER A 52 24.50 -17.00 9.50
CA SER A 52 24.34 -16.36 8.19
C SER A 52 23.30 -15.24 8.21
N ALA A 53 22.16 -15.47 8.88
CA ALA A 53 21.08 -14.49 9.05
C ALA A 53 21.37 -13.44 10.14
N LYS A 54 22.52 -13.54 10.84
CA LYS A 54 22.89 -12.68 11.98
C LYS A 54 21.90 -12.76 13.15
N LEU A 55 21.22 -13.88 13.32
CA LEU A 55 20.29 -14.14 14.42
C LEU A 55 21.03 -14.66 15.67
N TYR A 56 22.13 -15.36 15.48
CA TYR A 56 23.11 -15.72 16.48
C TYR A 56 24.40 -14.98 16.17
N ASP A 57 24.86 -14.15 17.08
CA ASP A 57 26.02 -13.28 16.86
C ASP A 57 26.87 -13.16 18.13
N ARG A 58 28.08 -12.64 17.96
CA ARG A 58 29.00 -12.31 19.03
C ARG A 58 29.21 -10.80 19.09
N ASP A 59 29.01 -10.21 20.25
CA ASP A 59 29.39 -8.83 20.52
C ASP A 59 30.88 -8.76 20.84
N TYR A 60 31.68 -8.29 19.89
CA TYR A 60 33.14 -8.17 20.05
C TYR A 60 33.55 -7.10 21.06
N THR A 61 32.65 -6.26 21.56
CA THR A 61 32.92 -5.27 22.59
C THR A 61 32.78 -5.86 23.99
N THR A 62 31.76 -6.68 24.21
CA THR A 62 31.44 -7.28 25.50
C THR A 62 31.93 -8.74 25.60
N GLY A 63 32.22 -9.39 24.47
CA GLY A 63 32.49 -10.80 24.34
C GLY A 63 31.27 -11.71 24.48
N GLU A 64 30.06 -11.12 24.62
CA GLU A 64 28.80 -11.87 24.70
C GLU A 64 28.48 -12.55 23.37
N GLU A 65 28.02 -13.79 23.44
CA GLU A 65 27.58 -14.55 22.27
C GLU A 65 26.22 -15.19 22.55
N GLY A 66 25.32 -15.22 21.56
CA GLY A 66 23.99 -15.79 21.72
C GLY A 66 22.99 -15.28 20.69
N PHE A 67 21.73 -15.72 20.86
CA PHE A 67 20.61 -15.20 20.07
C PHE A 67 20.31 -13.76 20.45
N ASN A 68 20.03 -12.94 19.44
CA ASN A 68 19.72 -11.54 19.64
C ASN A 68 18.20 -11.30 19.61
N LEU A 69 17.77 -10.05 19.86
CA LEU A 69 16.36 -9.66 19.85
C LEU A 69 15.67 -9.98 18.52
N ALA A 70 16.37 -9.83 17.41
CA ALA A 70 15.79 -10.15 16.09
C ALA A 70 15.45 -11.64 15.98
N ALA A 71 16.31 -12.53 16.51
CA ALA A 71 16.04 -13.97 16.55
C ALA A 71 14.80 -14.29 17.38
N VAL A 72 14.69 -13.69 18.57
CA VAL A 72 13.54 -13.87 19.45
C VAL A 72 12.26 -13.40 18.78
N LEU A 73 12.27 -12.21 18.17
CA LEU A 73 11.08 -11.65 17.50
C LEU A 73 10.68 -12.42 16.24
N LEU A 74 11.64 -12.97 15.49
CA LEU A 74 11.37 -13.71 14.26
C LEU A 74 10.98 -15.16 14.51
N LEU A 75 11.67 -15.83 15.43
CA LEU A 75 11.62 -17.29 15.59
C LEU A 75 11.19 -17.75 16.99
N GLY A 76 11.08 -16.85 17.97
CA GLY A 76 10.80 -17.19 19.35
C GLY A 76 9.39 -17.72 19.58
N LYS A 77 9.23 -18.49 20.65
CA LYS A 77 7.93 -18.84 21.21
C LYS A 77 7.28 -17.60 21.83
N ASP A 78 5.94 -17.55 21.88
CA ASP A 78 5.20 -16.35 22.33
C ASP A 78 5.51 -15.98 23.79
N GLU A 79 5.71 -16.98 24.66
CA GLU A 79 6.14 -16.75 26.05
C GLU A 79 7.53 -16.13 26.14
N VAL A 80 8.46 -16.51 25.26
CA VAL A 80 9.82 -15.95 25.21
C VAL A 80 9.76 -14.50 24.68
N ILE A 81 9.01 -14.28 23.61
CA ILE A 81 8.78 -12.93 23.07
C ILE A 81 8.18 -12.01 24.14
N SER A 82 7.17 -12.49 24.86
CA SER A 82 6.49 -11.73 25.91
C SER A 82 7.39 -11.42 27.10
N SER A 83 8.31 -12.32 27.43
CA SER A 83 9.30 -12.12 28.48
C SER A 83 10.38 -11.12 28.09
N VAL A 84 10.89 -11.24 26.86
CA VAL A 84 12.00 -10.43 26.34
C VAL A 84 11.54 -9.04 25.90
N CYS A 85 10.34 -8.94 25.33
CA CYS A 85 9.77 -7.72 24.78
C CYS A 85 8.29 -7.54 25.23
N PRO A 86 8.03 -7.26 26.51
CA PRO A 86 6.67 -7.26 27.09
C PRO A 86 5.75 -6.22 26.46
N ALA A 87 6.28 -5.10 25.95
CA ALA A 87 5.52 -4.06 25.28
C ALA A 87 5.28 -4.31 23.78
N TYR A 88 5.74 -5.44 23.24
CA TYR A 88 5.52 -5.78 21.86
C TYR A 88 4.07 -6.21 21.62
N ILE A 89 3.26 -5.27 21.17
CA ILE A 89 1.86 -5.46 20.77
C ILE A 89 1.61 -4.56 19.55
N THR A 90 0.84 -5.05 18.58
CA THR A 90 0.26 -4.25 17.52
C THR A 90 -1.26 -4.32 17.61
N ASP A 91 -1.91 -3.18 17.75
CA ASP A 91 -3.38 -3.04 17.84
C ASP A 91 -3.91 -2.52 16.50
N ALA A 92 -4.53 -3.40 15.72
CA ALA A 92 -5.15 -3.08 14.44
C ALA A 92 -6.66 -2.89 14.63
N VAL A 93 -7.19 -1.75 14.23
CA VAL A 93 -8.60 -1.37 14.46
C VAL A 93 -9.22 -0.79 13.19
N VAL A 94 -10.50 -1.08 12.99
CA VAL A 94 -11.37 -0.43 12.00
C VAL A 94 -12.38 0.44 12.72
N ARG A 95 -12.53 1.70 12.27
CA ARG A 95 -13.48 2.68 12.80
C ARG A 95 -14.12 3.44 11.65
N ARG A 96 -15.28 3.01 11.19
CA ARG A 96 -15.99 3.63 10.06
C ARG A 96 -17.30 4.27 10.44
N ASP A 97 -18.10 3.55 11.20
CA ASP A 97 -19.47 3.98 11.51
C ASP A 97 -19.55 4.70 12.85
N ASN A 98 -18.74 4.33 13.81
CA ASN A 98 -18.70 4.96 15.13
C ASN A 98 -17.27 5.15 15.60
N ILE A 99 -16.93 6.39 16.01
CA ILE A 99 -15.59 6.73 16.53
C ILE A 99 -15.34 6.04 17.89
N ASP A 100 -16.40 5.80 18.67
CA ASP A 100 -16.28 5.25 20.02
C ASP A 100 -16.24 3.71 20.06
N ARG A 101 -16.57 3.05 18.94
CA ARG A 101 -16.58 1.59 18.82
C ARG A 101 -15.65 1.13 17.69
N TYR A 102 -15.21 -0.12 17.79
CA TYR A 102 -14.47 -0.78 16.72
C TYR A 102 -15.45 -1.59 15.86
N ASP A 103 -15.39 -1.43 14.55
CA ASP A 103 -16.13 -2.28 13.60
C ASP A 103 -15.42 -3.63 13.44
N ASP A 104 -14.07 -3.62 13.50
CA ASP A 104 -13.22 -4.80 13.56
C ASP A 104 -11.96 -4.48 14.36
N ARG A 105 -11.39 -5.47 15.06
CA ARG A 105 -10.17 -5.32 15.84
C ARG A 105 -9.36 -6.60 15.86
N LEU A 106 -8.06 -6.45 15.69
CA LEU A 106 -7.08 -7.52 15.82
C LEU A 106 -5.92 -7.04 16.71
N MET A 107 -5.64 -7.76 17.78
CA MET A 107 -4.47 -7.51 18.62
C MET A 107 -3.43 -8.61 18.38
N VAL A 108 -2.26 -8.23 17.89
CA VAL A 108 -1.19 -9.16 17.52
C VAL A 108 -0.03 -9.05 18.49
N ARG A 109 0.40 -10.22 19.01
CA ARG A 109 1.51 -10.35 19.95
C ARG A 109 2.16 -11.72 19.78
N THR A 110 2.74 -11.96 18.63
CA THR A 110 3.42 -13.22 18.27
C THR A 110 4.66 -12.94 17.45
N ASN A 111 5.37 -13.96 16.98
CA ASN A 111 6.55 -13.78 16.13
C ASN A 111 6.26 -12.92 14.89
N LEU A 112 7.31 -12.35 14.28
CA LEU A 112 7.14 -11.38 13.17
C LEU A 112 6.61 -12.00 11.89
N PHE A 113 6.83 -13.29 11.63
CA PHE A 113 6.25 -13.96 10.46
C PHE A 113 4.74 -14.06 10.57
N ASP A 114 4.24 -14.56 11.71
CA ASP A 114 2.80 -14.68 11.95
C ASP A 114 2.15 -13.30 12.14
N SER A 115 2.85 -12.35 12.79
CA SER A 115 2.39 -10.96 12.91
C SER A 115 2.22 -10.30 11.55
N TYR A 116 3.17 -10.50 10.64
CA TYR A 116 3.08 -9.96 9.28
C TYR A 116 1.85 -10.52 8.54
N GLU A 117 1.66 -11.83 8.55
CA GLU A 117 0.52 -12.45 7.87
C GLU A 117 -0.83 -11.99 8.45
N GLN A 118 -0.99 -12.04 9.78
CA GLN A 118 -2.22 -11.63 10.44
C GLN A 118 -2.57 -10.15 10.16
N LEU A 119 -1.59 -9.26 10.26
CA LEU A 119 -1.78 -7.83 10.00
C LEU A 119 -2.04 -7.54 8.51
N ARG A 120 -1.35 -8.24 7.61
CA ARG A 120 -1.55 -8.12 6.17
C ARG A 120 -2.97 -8.56 5.79
N GLU A 121 -3.41 -9.73 6.26
CA GLU A 121 -4.77 -10.24 6.01
C GLU A 121 -5.84 -9.33 6.60
N PHE A 122 -5.64 -8.86 7.85
CA PHE A 122 -6.53 -7.88 8.47
C PHE A 122 -6.65 -6.62 7.64
N THR A 123 -5.52 -6.08 7.20
CA THR A 123 -5.47 -4.86 6.38
C THR A 123 -6.15 -5.09 5.04
N GLU A 124 -5.83 -6.19 4.37
CA GLU A 124 -6.33 -6.51 3.03
C GLU A 124 -7.85 -6.73 3.01
N ARG A 125 -8.42 -7.49 3.98
CA ARG A 125 -9.86 -7.72 4.06
C ARG A 125 -10.65 -6.46 4.41
N ASN A 126 -10.02 -5.52 5.12
CA ASN A 126 -10.65 -4.26 5.54
C ASN A 126 -10.43 -3.09 4.59
N LEU A 127 -9.70 -3.27 3.48
CA LEU A 127 -9.58 -2.27 2.42
C LEU A 127 -10.48 -2.64 1.24
N PRO A 128 -11.24 -1.70 0.66
CA PRO A 128 -12.01 -1.93 -0.57
C PRO A 128 -11.10 -2.40 -1.70
N ASP A 129 -11.54 -3.39 -2.50
CA ASP A 129 -10.78 -3.87 -3.65
C ASP A 129 -11.12 -3.04 -4.89
N ARG A 130 -10.20 -2.17 -5.29
CA ARG A 130 -10.34 -1.39 -6.51
C ARG A 130 -9.78 -2.18 -7.69
N PHE A 131 -10.57 -2.30 -8.74
CA PHE A 131 -10.13 -2.89 -9.99
C PHE A 131 -9.16 -1.94 -10.70
N VAL A 132 -7.92 -2.37 -10.90
CA VAL A 132 -6.89 -1.62 -11.63
C VAL A 132 -6.20 -2.55 -12.63
N LEU A 133 -6.07 -2.10 -13.87
CA LEU A 133 -5.32 -2.78 -14.92
C LEU A 133 -3.93 -2.15 -15.10
N LYS A 134 -2.92 -2.99 -15.25
CA LYS A 134 -1.58 -2.60 -15.70
C LYS A 134 -1.26 -3.40 -16.97
N GLY A 135 -1.46 -2.78 -18.12
CA GLY A 135 -1.57 -3.52 -19.37
C GLY A 135 -2.74 -4.49 -19.30
N ASP A 136 -2.54 -5.75 -19.68
CA ASP A 136 -3.57 -6.80 -19.65
C ASP A 136 -3.68 -7.53 -18.30
N LYS A 137 -2.90 -7.13 -17.29
CA LYS A 137 -2.88 -7.78 -15.98
C LYS A 137 -3.63 -6.96 -14.94
N ARG A 138 -4.57 -7.64 -14.24
CA ARG A 138 -5.16 -7.08 -13.03
C ARG A 138 -4.09 -6.94 -11.95
N VAL A 139 -3.99 -5.76 -11.36
CA VAL A 139 -3.18 -5.50 -10.16
C VAL A 139 -4.11 -5.07 -9.02
N SER A 140 -3.74 -5.45 -7.81
CA SER A 140 -4.46 -5.03 -6.60
C SER A 140 -3.59 -4.03 -5.82
N PRO A 141 -3.87 -2.72 -5.92
CA PRO A 141 -3.16 -1.73 -5.11
C PRO A 141 -3.37 -1.97 -3.61
N ARG A 142 -4.54 -2.49 -3.21
CA ARG A 142 -4.85 -2.90 -1.85
C ARG A 142 -3.83 -3.89 -1.28
N THR A 143 -3.56 -4.97 -2.02
CA THR A 143 -2.57 -5.99 -1.61
C THR A 143 -1.17 -5.38 -1.47
N MET A 144 -0.77 -4.49 -2.39
CA MET A 144 0.53 -3.81 -2.30
C MET A 144 0.60 -2.86 -1.11
N ILE A 145 -0.45 -2.09 -0.85
CA ILE A 145 -0.54 -1.21 0.33
C ILE A 145 -0.42 -2.04 1.62
N ALA A 146 -1.19 -3.12 1.74
CA ALA A 146 -1.17 -3.97 2.92
C ALA A 146 0.23 -4.57 3.17
N ARG A 147 0.86 -5.13 2.13
CA ARG A 147 2.20 -5.72 2.22
C ARG A 147 3.24 -4.71 2.68
N GLU A 148 3.37 -3.61 1.96
CA GLU A 148 4.41 -2.62 2.20
C GLU A 148 4.22 -1.89 3.54
N LEU A 149 2.98 -1.53 3.87
CA LEU A 149 2.68 -0.79 5.09
C LEU A 149 2.96 -1.63 6.34
N VAL A 150 2.54 -2.90 6.34
CA VAL A 150 2.78 -3.82 7.46
C VAL A 150 4.27 -4.17 7.57
N ALA A 151 4.94 -4.51 6.46
CA ALA A 151 6.37 -4.80 6.48
C ALA A 151 7.18 -3.61 7.03
N ASN A 152 6.88 -2.38 6.57
CA ASN A 152 7.54 -1.17 7.05
C ASN A 152 7.28 -0.94 8.55
N SER A 153 6.04 -1.12 9.02
CA SER A 153 5.71 -0.97 10.44
C SER A 153 6.53 -1.94 11.33
N LEU A 154 6.73 -3.19 10.89
CA LEU A 154 7.51 -4.17 11.63
C LEU A 154 9.03 -3.93 11.51
N MET A 155 9.55 -3.55 10.34
CA MET A 155 10.99 -3.32 10.14
C MET A 155 11.51 -2.05 10.80
N HIS A 156 10.68 -1.01 10.92
CA HIS A 156 11.11 0.31 11.39
C HIS A 156 10.65 0.65 12.82
N ARG A 157 10.11 -0.32 13.55
CA ARG A 157 9.65 -0.14 14.92
C ARG A 157 10.79 -0.12 15.93
N GLU A 158 10.70 0.76 16.96
CA GLU A 158 11.53 0.70 18.15
C GLU A 158 10.92 -0.29 19.16
N TYR A 159 11.45 -1.50 19.18
CA TYR A 159 10.91 -2.62 19.98
C TYR A 159 11.13 -2.48 21.49
N SER A 160 12.01 -1.59 21.93
CA SER A 160 12.24 -1.32 23.35
C SER A 160 11.28 -0.25 23.90
N SER A 161 10.49 0.39 23.06
CA SER A 161 9.53 1.40 23.47
C SER A 161 8.28 0.77 24.08
N PRO A 162 7.71 1.32 25.15
CA PRO A 162 6.43 0.88 25.69
C PRO A 162 5.23 1.29 24.84
N VAL A 163 5.43 2.08 23.79
CA VAL A 163 4.36 2.56 22.91
C VAL A 163 3.85 1.39 22.07
N VAL A 164 2.55 1.11 22.19
CA VAL A 164 1.85 0.11 21.39
C VAL A 164 1.75 0.59 19.94
N ALA A 165 2.21 -0.24 19.00
CA ALA A 165 2.02 0.07 17.58
C ALA A 165 0.54 -0.05 17.21
N ARG A 166 0.07 0.81 16.32
CA ARG A 166 -1.33 0.83 15.91
C ARG A 166 -1.48 0.88 14.40
N VAL A 167 -2.45 0.11 13.89
CA VAL A 167 -2.97 0.22 12.52
C VAL A 167 -4.42 0.67 12.66
N THR A 168 -4.78 1.80 12.08
CA THR A 168 -6.15 2.32 12.11
C THR A 168 -6.67 2.44 10.68
N ILE A 169 -7.84 1.87 10.42
CA ILE A 169 -8.54 1.98 9.13
C ILE A 169 -9.86 2.70 9.39
N ASP A 170 -10.05 3.83 8.74
CA ASP A 170 -11.31 4.59 8.76
C ASP A 170 -11.91 4.69 7.34
N ASN A 171 -12.83 5.62 7.11
CA ASN A 171 -13.46 5.80 5.80
C ASN A 171 -12.57 6.51 4.77
N GLU A 172 -11.52 7.19 5.21
CA GLU A 172 -10.71 8.07 4.36
C GLU A 172 -9.27 7.61 4.23
N SER A 173 -8.77 6.85 5.23
CA SER A 173 -7.37 6.48 5.31
C SER A 173 -7.10 5.15 6.01
N ILE A 174 -5.95 4.57 5.72
CA ILE A 174 -5.28 3.65 6.62
C ILE A 174 -4.04 4.33 7.18
N ARG A 175 -3.90 4.29 8.51
CA ARG A 175 -2.81 4.92 9.24
C ARG A 175 -2.08 3.90 10.09
N THR A 176 -0.74 3.89 10.02
CA THR A 176 0.11 3.17 10.96
C THR A 176 0.88 4.15 11.84
N VAL A 177 0.96 3.81 13.12
CA VAL A 177 1.69 4.58 14.13
C VAL A 177 2.53 3.61 14.93
N ASN A 178 3.83 3.83 14.99
CA ASN A 178 4.73 3.04 15.84
C ASN A 178 5.85 3.90 16.41
N ALA A 179 6.32 3.50 17.60
CA ALA A 179 7.49 4.11 18.19
C ALA A 179 8.67 4.05 17.21
N SER A 180 9.38 5.14 17.12
CA SER A 180 10.50 5.34 16.23
C SER A 180 11.64 6.00 17.01
N ARG A 181 12.82 5.91 16.48
CA ARG A 181 13.98 6.67 16.90
C ARG A 181 14.57 7.27 15.64
N SER A 182 14.03 8.41 15.27
CA SER A 182 14.42 9.02 14.01
C SER A 182 15.75 9.75 14.10
N PHE A 183 16.47 9.76 12.97
CA PHE A 183 17.56 10.71 12.72
C PHE A 183 17.05 11.99 12.03
N PHE A 184 15.76 12.03 11.72
CA PHE A 184 15.10 13.13 11.04
C PHE A 184 13.74 13.38 11.71
N GLU A 185 13.38 14.63 11.93
CA GLU A 185 12.07 15.01 12.45
C GLU A 185 11.28 15.77 11.39
N GLY A 186 10.07 15.31 11.14
CA GLY A 186 9.13 16.01 10.27
C GLY A 186 8.57 15.18 9.14
N ARG A 187 8.02 15.86 8.13
CA ARG A 187 7.41 15.24 6.95
C ARG A 187 8.50 14.72 6.02
N MET A 188 8.40 13.43 5.68
CA MET A 188 9.35 12.78 4.77
C MET A 188 8.93 13.00 3.32
N LYS A 189 9.88 13.43 2.48
CA LYS A 189 9.70 13.54 1.04
C LYS A 189 10.70 12.63 0.33
N LEU A 190 10.26 11.98 -0.76
CA LEU A 190 11.16 11.17 -1.59
C LEU A 190 12.34 11.99 -2.09
N GLY A 191 13.55 11.44 -1.92
CA GLY A 191 14.80 12.07 -2.34
C GLY A 191 15.45 12.99 -1.29
N GLU A 192 14.76 13.34 -0.20
CA GLU A 192 15.29 14.19 0.87
C GLU A 192 15.90 13.40 2.04
N PHE A 193 15.77 12.06 2.03
CA PHE A 193 16.33 11.20 3.08
C PHE A 193 16.91 9.91 2.50
N THR A 194 17.91 9.35 3.20
CA THR A 194 18.46 8.03 2.90
C THR A 194 17.70 6.98 3.70
N PRO A 195 17.00 6.02 3.05
CA PRO A 195 16.31 4.96 3.76
C PRO A 195 17.32 4.12 4.57
N MET A 196 17.17 4.09 5.88
CA MET A 196 17.93 3.22 6.77
C MET A 196 16.97 2.40 7.61
N PRO A 197 17.04 1.05 7.55
CA PRO A 197 16.20 0.23 8.40
C PRO A 197 16.64 0.36 9.86
N LYS A 198 15.67 0.60 10.76
CA LYS A 198 15.95 0.67 12.20
C LYS A 198 16.31 -0.68 12.79
N ASN A 199 15.84 -1.75 12.16
CA ASN A 199 16.14 -3.14 12.50
C ASN A 199 16.77 -3.86 11.31
N PRO A 200 18.06 -3.64 10.99
CA PRO A 200 18.69 -4.15 9.77
C PRO A 200 18.69 -5.67 9.68
N ILE A 201 18.75 -6.40 10.79
CA ILE A 201 18.69 -7.87 10.81
C ILE A 201 17.29 -8.34 10.39
N ILE A 202 16.22 -7.75 10.98
CA ILE A 202 14.84 -8.07 10.63
C ILE A 202 14.59 -7.71 9.16
N ALA A 203 15.03 -6.54 8.73
CA ALA A 203 14.89 -6.09 7.35
C ALA A 203 15.59 -7.04 6.37
N ASN A 204 16.81 -7.48 6.68
CA ASN A 204 17.52 -8.47 5.85
C ASN A 204 16.74 -9.78 5.75
N VAL A 205 16.26 -10.34 6.86
CA VAL A 205 15.44 -11.57 6.84
C VAL A 205 14.18 -11.38 6.01
N PHE A 206 13.46 -10.27 6.15
CA PHE A 206 12.26 -9.97 5.37
C PHE A 206 12.56 -9.86 3.87
N VAL A 207 13.70 -9.27 3.49
CA VAL A 207 14.13 -9.23 2.07
C VAL A 207 14.48 -10.62 1.56
N GLN A 208 15.26 -11.40 2.31
CA GLN A 208 15.65 -12.75 1.89
C GLN A 208 14.45 -13.70 1.77
N THR A 209 13.40 -13.49 2.57
CA THR A 209 12.17 -14.29 2.56
C THR A 209 11.07 -13.72 1.65
N GLY A 210 11.31 -12.62 0.93
CA GLY A 210 10.36 -12.01 0.01
C GLY A 210 9.16 -11.30 0.68
N ILE A 211 9.20 -11.12 2.01
CA ILE A 211 8.21 -10.33 2.75
C ILE A 211 8.35 -8.85 2.39
N ALA A 212 9.57 -8.34 2.31
CA ALA A 212 9.89 -7.00 1.88
C ALA A 212 10.69 -7.02 0.57
N GLU A 213 10.56 -5.97 -0.22
CA GLU A 213 11.43 -5.74 -1.37
C GLU A 213 12.78 -5.16 -0.92
N GLN A 214 13.70 -4.94 -1.88
CA GLN A 214 15.01 -4.36 -1.57
C GLN A 214 14.89 -3.03 -0.83
N LEU A 215 15.81 -2.77 0.08
CA LEU A 215 15.86 -1.56 0.90
C LEU A 215 15.71 -0.29 0.05
N GLY A 216 14.74 0.54 0.42
CA GLY A 216 14.45 1.83 -0.23
C GLY A 216 13.39 1.79 -1.35
N SER A 217 12.89 0.63 -1.76
CA SER A 217 11.80 0.52 -2.75
C SER A 217 10.41 0.65 -2.11
N GLY A 218 10.23 0.24 -0.85
CA GLY A 218 8.93 0.14 -0.18
C GLY A 218 8.14 1.45 -0.17
N LEU A 219 8.78 2.58 0.17
CA LEU A 219 8.12 3.87 0.16
C LEU A 219 7.67 4.31 -1.25
N ARG A 220 8.50 4.06 -2.26
CA ARG A 220 8.13 4.33 -3.67
C ARG A 220 6.96 3.45 -4.12
N ASN A 221 6.93 2.19 -3.68
CA ASN A 221 5.84 1.27 -3.95
C ASN A 221 4.54 1.73 -3.28
N LEU A 222 4.59 2.18 -2.03
CA LEU A 222 3.44 2.75 -1.33
C LEU A 222 2.88 3.99 -2.04
N ILE A 223 3.74 4.92 -2.45
CA ILE A 223 3.31 6.11 -3.20
C ILE A 223 2.67 5.71 -4.53
N ARG A 224 3.28 4.79 -5.28
CA ARG A 224 2.72 4.30 -6.54
C ARG A 224 1.37 3.60 -6.32
N ALA A 225 1.28 2.73 -5.31
CA ALA A 225 0.05 2.02 -5.00
C ALA A 225 -1.05 2.98 -4.52
N SER A 226 -0.72 3.99 -3.70
CA SER A 226 -1.66 5.02 -3.26
C SER A 226 -2.21 5.83 -4.43
N ARG A 227 -1.36 6.26 -5.35
CA ARG A 227 -1.79 6.96 -6.57
C ARG A 227 -2.72 6.11 -7.45
N GLN A 228 -2.44 4.81 -7.57
CA GLN A 228 -3.31 3.87 -8.30
C GLN A 228 -4.63 3.62 -7.57
N TYR A 229 -4.62 3.70 -6.24
CA TYR A 229 -5.77 3.40 -5.40
C TYR A 229 -6.74 4.57 -5.25
N THR A 230 -6.23 5.81 -5.08
CA THR A 230 -7.06 7.00 -4.78
C THR A 230 -6.72 8.23 -5.59
N GLU A 231 -5.67 8.20 -6.43
CA GLU A 231 -5.08 9.37 -7.11
C GLU A 231 -4.50 10.43 -6.14
N ARG A 232 -4.45 10.09 -4.83
CA ARG A 232 -3.87 10.94 -3.77
C ARG A 232 -2.54 10.38 -3.29
N GLU A 233 -1.70 11.25 -2.75
CA GLU A 233 -0.41 10.88 -2.20
C GLU A 233 -0.52 10.48 -0.73
N PRO A 234 0.28 9.48 -0.29
CA PRO A 234 0.41 9.16 1.12
C PRO A 234 1.24 10.23 1.84
N GLU A 235 1.03 10.33 3.14
CA GLU A 235 1.84 11.16 4.02
C GLU A 235 2.67 10.29 4.96
N PHE A 236 3.94 10.69 5.16
CA PHE A 236 4.86 10.04 6.09
C PHE A 236 5.46 11.10 6.98
N ARG A 237 5.48 10.83 8.28
CA ARG A 237 6.13 11.65 9.29
C ARG A 237 7.06 10.79 10.13
N ASP A 238 8.27 11.24 10.36
CA ASP A 238 9.22 10.58 11.24
C ASP A 238 9.60 11.51 12.40
N GLY A 239 9.89 10.92 13.55
CA GLY A 239 10.22 11.56 14.81
C GLY A 239 10.35 10.48 15.88
N ASP A 240 10.01 10.78 17.12
CA ASP A 240 9.87 9.77 18.18
C ASP A 240 8.77 8.75 17.88
N ILE A 241 7.82 9.17 17.05
CA ILE A 241 6.76 8.34 16.49
C ILE A 241 6.87 8.42 14.96
N PHE A 242 6.91 7.26 14.32
CA PHE A 242 6.73 7.16 12.87
C PHE A 242 5.25 6.98 12.55
N GLU A 243 4.75 7.82 11.65
CA GLU A 243 3.37 7.78 11.17
C GLU A 243 3.36 7.69 9.65
N ALA A 244 2.58 6.74 9.12
CA ALA A 244 2.27 6.64 7.70
C ALA A 244 0.76 6.70 7.52
N THR A 245 0.27 7.62 6.70
CA THR A 245 -1.15 7.79 6.36
C THR A 245 -1.32 7.61 4.87
N ILE A 246 -2.06 6.57 4.49
CA ILE A 246 -2.38 6.23 3.10
C ILE A 246 -3.85 6.53 2.86
N PRO A 247 -4.21 7.43 1.94
CA PRO A 247 -5.60 7.66 1.56
C PRO A 247 -6.23 6.38 1.00
N ILE A 248 -7.48 6.12 1.35
CA ILE A 248 -8.25 4.99 0.79
C ILE A 248 -9.52 5.47 0.11
N VAL A 249 -10.09 4.59 -0.71
CA VAL A 249 -11.44 4.79 -1.26
C VAL A 249 -12.44 4.45 -0.16
N PRO A 250 -13.45 5.30 0.12
CA PRO A 250 -14.51 4.96 1.07
C PRO A 250 -15.17 3.63 0.69
N ALA A 251 -15.47 2.80 1.68
CA ALA A 251 -16.31 1.64 1.46
C ALA A 251 -17.70 2.13 1.01
N LEU A 252 -18.24 1.58 -0.07
CA LEU A 252 -19.62 1.86 -0.46
C LEU A 252 -20.52 1.44 0.70
N LYS A 253 -21.26 2.37 1.28
CA LYS A 253 -22.29 2.04 2.27
C LYS A 253 -23.33 1.18 1.55
N THR A 254 -23.44 -0.09 1.93
CA THR A 254 -24.59 -0.90 1.55
C THR A 254 -25.80 -0.31 2.27
N VAL A 255 -26.64 0.37 1.52
CA VAL A 255 -27.95 0.78 1.99
C VAL A 255 -28.77 -0.50 2.07
N ASP A 256 -29.18 -0.82 3.29
CA ASP A 256 -30.06 -1.91 3.68
C ASP A 256 -29.60 -3.37 3.59
N GLY A 257 -29.71 -4.02 4.72
CA GLY A 257 -29.65 -5.39 5.19
C GLY A 257 -30.01 -6.57 4.27
N SER A 258 -29.74 -6.52 2.98
CA SER A 258 -29.85 -7.66 2.09
C SER A 258 -28.59 -7.76 1.21
N GLY A 259 -27.87 -8.86 1.40
CA GLY A 259 -26.56 -9.14 0.94
C GLY A 259 -26.21 -8.85 -0.52
N PHE A 260 -24.93 -8.63 -0.69
CA PHE A 260 -24.19 -8.70 -1.96
C PHE A 260 -24.77 -7.96 -3.16
N ALA A 261 -24.72 -6.63 -3.15
CA ALA A 261 -24.69 -5.87 -4.38
C ALA A 261 -23.24 -5.88 -4.92
N SER A 262 -22.97 -6.74 -5.87
CA SER A 262 -21.73 -6.74 -6.61
C SER A 262 -21.56 -5.39 -7.32
N VAL A 263 -20.31 -4.96 -7.52
CA VAL A 263 -19.90 -3.76 -8.27
C VAL A 263 -20.53 -3.67 -9.69
N ARG A 264 -21.18 -4.71 -10.16
CA ARG A 264 -21.96 -4.76 -11.39
C ARG A 264 -23.12 -3.74 -11.43
N SER A 265 -23.79 -3.45 -10.29
CA SER A 265 -24.98 -2.61 -10.29
C SER A 265 -24.71 -1.10 -10.46
N VAL A 266 -23.51 -0.62 -10.21
CA VAL A 266 -23.16 0.80 -10.42
C VAL A 266 -22.82 1.05 -11.89
N VAL A 267 -22.13 0.10 -12.54
CA VAL A 267 -21.82 0.19 -13.97
C VAL A 267 -23.08 0.01 -14.83
N GLU A 268 -24.04 -0.81 -14.39
CA GLU A 268 -25.31 -1.01 -15.09
C GLU A 268 -26.29 0.17 -14.92
N LYS A 269 -26.31 0.84 -13.76
CA LYS A 269 -27.13 2.05 -13.57
C LYS A 269 -26.66 3.24 -14.39
N ASP A 270 -25.34 3.46 -14.45
CA ASP A 270 -24.78 4.53 -15.31
C ASP A 270 -24.97 4.22 -16.80
N ALA A 271 -25.05 2.95 -17.18
CA ALA A 271 -25.35 2.51 -18.54
C ALA A 271 -26.84 2.64 -18.89
N GLU A 272 -27.77 2.37 -17.96
CA GLU A 272 -29.21 2.50 -18.16
C GLU A 272 -29.66 3.98 -18.15
N GLU A 273 -29.05 4.84 -17.34
CA GLU A 273 -29.33 6.26 -17.32
C GLU A 273 -28.80 6.97 -18.58
N GLY A 274 -27.65 6.50 -19.10
CA GLY A 274 -27.13 6.92 -20.40
C GLY A 274 -27.98 6.45 -21.59
N ALA A 275 -28.61 5.29 -21.51
CA ALA A 275 -29.45 4.72 -22.56
C ALA A 275 -30.88 5.38 -22.64
N ARG A 276 -31.37 5.91 -21.51
CA ARG A 276 -32.66 6.64 -21.47
C ARG A 276 -32.59 8.04 -22.07
N LEU A 277 -31.41 8.62 -22.21
CA LEU A 277 -31.21 9.94 -22.82
C LEU A 277 -31.03 9.91 -24.34
N ILE A 278 -31.00 8.73 -24.96
CA ILE A 278 -30.90 8.55 -26.40
C ILE A 278 -32.08 7.68 -26.83
N GLY A 279 -33.23 8.34 -27.01
CA GLY A 279 -34.42 7.69 -27.56
C GLY A 279 -34.23 7.31 -29.03
N GLY A 280 -34.60 6.08 -29.38
CA GLY A 280 -34.97 5.69 -30.74
C GLY A 280 -34.10 4.64 -31.41
N GLU A 281 -34.78 3.52 -31.67
CA GLU A 281 -34.49 2.45 -32.64
C GLU A 281 -33.64 1.25 -32.25
N ARG A 282 -34.30 0.12 -32.14
CA ARG A 282 -33.77 -1.23 -32.10
C ARG A 282 -33.08 -1.57 -33.42
N VAL A 283 -31.83 -1.97 -33.36
CA VAL A 283 -31.17 -2.77 -34.42
C VAL A 283 -30.41 -3.91 -33.78
N ASP A 284 -30.54 -5.09 -34.40
CA ASP A 284 -30.11 -6.40 -33.95
C ASP A 284 -28.69 -6.53 -33.43
N GLY A 285 -28.56 -7.36 -32.37
CA GLY A 285 -27.31 -7.68 -31.72
C GLY A 285 -26.34 -8.45 -32.62
N LYS A 286 -25.16 -7.88 -32.80
CA LYS A 286 -23.86 -8.57 -33.00
C LYS A 286 -22.66 -7.63 -33.24
N LYS A 287 -22.73 -6.34 -32.93
CA LYS A 287 -21.58 -5.41 -33.15
C LYS A 287 -21.34 -4.39 -32.02
N ALA A 288 -21.72 -4.69 -30.78
CA ALA A 288 -21.69 -3.72 -29.67
C ALA A 288 -20.38 -3.71 -28.84
N ASP A 289 -19.54 -4.74 -28.90
CA ASP A 289 -18.41 -4.84 -27.97
C ASP A 289 -17.11 -4.13 -28.43
N ALA A 290 -16.97 -3.81 -29.71
CA ALA A 290 -15.76 -3.16 -30.23
C ALA A 290 -15.80 -1.62 -30.14
N THR A 291 -17.01 -1.02 -30.08
CA THR A 291 -17.20 0.44 -30.07
C THR A 291 -17.11 1.05 -28.66
N ALA A 292 -17.51 0.35 -27.63
CA ALA A 292 -17.48 0.84 -26.25
C ALA A 292 -16.05 0.98 -25.69
N SER A 293 -15.15 0.07 -26.04
CA SER A 293 -13.73 0.11 -25.63
C SER A 293 -13.01 1.30 -26.28
N GLY A 294 -13.27 1.57 -27.57
CA GLY A 294 -12.66 2.69 -28.28
C GLY A 294 -13.12 4.08 -27.83
N GLU A 295 -14.39 4.21 -27.35
CA GLU A 295 -14.89 5.48 -26.82
C GLU A 295 -14.34 5.82 -25.43
N ILE A 296 -14.07 4.83 -24.59
CA ILE A 296 -13.47 5.00 -23.25
C ILE A 296 -12.02 5.44 -23.37
N ASP A 297 -11.25 4.82 -24.26
CA ASP A 297 -9.84 5.18 -24.53
C ASP A 297 -9.74 6.59 -25.13
N SER A 298 -10.64 6.94 -26.05
CA SER A 298 -10.68 8.27 -26.68
C SER A 298 -11.02 9.36 -25.65
N ARG A 299 -11.89 9.09 -24.68
CA ARG A 299 -12.28 10.05 -23.64
C ARG A 299 -11.15 10.27 -22.62
N ALA A 300 -10.42 9.24 -22.25
CA ALA A 300 -9.26 9.33 -21.37
C ALA A 300 -8.12 10.11 -22.03
N ALA A 301 -7.87 9.88 -23.32
CA ALA A 301 -6.89 10.61 -24.11
C ALA A 301 -7.23 12.10 -24.21
N MET A 302 -8.50 12.45 -24.46
CA MET A 302 -8.96 13.84 -24.50
C MET A 302 -8.82 14.55 -23.15
N LEU A 303 -9.16 13.90 -22.03
CA LEU A 303 -8.99 14.47 -20.68
C LEU A 303 -7.51 14.74 -20.38
N SER A 304 -6.64 13.80 -20.68
CA SER A 304 -5.20 13.94 -20.47
C SER A 304 -4.60 15.07 -21.30
N ALA A 305 -4.92 15.15 -22.59
CA ALA A 305 -4.45 16.18 -23.49
C ALA A 305 -4.94 17.59 -23.08
N MET A 306 -6.23 17.69 -22.72
CA MET A 306 -6.84 18.93 -22.24
C MET A 306 -6.19 19.41 -20.94
N ASN A 307 -6.03 18.53 -19.94
CA ASN A 307 -5.43 18.91 -18.67
C ASN A 307 -3.98 19.35 -18.83
N ARG A 308 -3.18 18.65 -19.64
CA ARG A 308 -1.80 19.05 -19.97
C ARG A 308 -1.79 20.44 -20.59
N ARG A 309 -2.66 20.70 -21.57
CA ARG A 309 -2.68 21.98 -22.26
C ARG A 309 -3.14 23.13 -21.36
N LEU A 310 -4.15 22.91 -20.49
CA LEU A 310 -4.62 23.90 -19.52
C LEU A 310 -3.64 24.17 -18.36
N THR A 311 -2.53 23.46 -18.24
CA THR A 311 -1.41 23.84 -17.36
C THR A 311 -0.42 24.79 -18.03
N GLU A 312 -0.39 24.82 -19.36
CA GLU A 312 0.51 25.67 -20.16
C GLU A 312 -0.15 26.96 -20.68
N VAL A 313 -1.48 26.92 -20.89
CA VAL A 313 -2.27 28.04 -21.42
C VAL A 313 -3.62 28.15 -20.71
N ASP A 314 -4.18 29.36 -20.69
CA ASP A 314 -5.45 29.64 -19.99
C ASP A 314 -6.69 29.03 -20.67
N TYR A 315 -6.60 28.62 -21.91
CA TYR A 315 -7.71 28.05 -22.66
C TYR A 315 -7.27 27.01 -23.70
N VAL A 316 -8.19 26.14 -24.10
CA VAL A 316 -8.03 25.18 -25.19
C VAL A 316 -9.10 25.37 -26.25
N THR A 317 -8.80 24.94 -27.46
CA THR A 317 -9.75 24.98 -28.59
C THR A 317 -9.99 23.58 -29.15
N VAL A 318 -11.13 23.41 -29.85
CA VAL A 318 -11.46 22.13 -30.52
C VAL A 318 -10.38 21.68 -31.51
N PRO A 319 -9.87 22.55 -32.40
CA PRO A 319 -8.83 22.14 -33.36
C PRO A 319 -7.50 21.73 -32.72
N GLU A 320 -7.10 22.40 -31.64
CA GLU A 320 -5.88 22.04 -30.92
C GLU A 320 -5.98 20.65 -30.28
N LEU A 321 -7.06 20.38 -29.57
CA LEU A 321 -7.27 19.06 -28.95
C LEU A 321 -7.47 17.97 -29.99
N ALA A 322 -8.17 18.23 -31.07
CA ALA A 322 -8.31 17.30 -32.19
C ALA A 322 -6.95 16.88 -32.78
N LYS A 323 -6.04 17.85 -32.94
CA LYS A 323 -4.68 17.58 -33.42
C LYS A 323 -3.84 16.78 -32.41
N ILE A 324 -3.96 17.07 -31.12
CA ILE A 324 -3.19 16.36 -30.05
C ILE A 324 -3.68 14.93 -29.85
N THR A 325 -5.00 14.70 -29.96
CA THR A 325 -5.63 13.41 -29.69
C THR A 325 -5.87 12.55 -30.92
N GLU A 326 -5.57 13.08 -32.11
CA GLU A 326 -5.83 12.46 -33.42
C GLU A 326 -7.31 12.10 -33.65
N LEU A 327 -8.22 12.79 -32.94
CA LEU A 327 -9.68 12.60 -33.04
C LEU A 327 -10.31 13.68 -33.91
N ASP A 328 -11.48 13.36 -34.48
CA ASP A 328 -12.23 14.31 -35.27
C ASP A 328 -12.81 15.48 -34.45
N ASN A 329 -12.99 16.63 -35.07
CA ASN A 329 -13.48 17.85 -34.41
C ASN A 329 -14.90 17.70 -33.82
N ARG A 330 -15.71 16.79 -34.32
CA ARG A 330 -17.09 16.55 -33.81
C ARG A 330 -17.05 15.84 -32.51
N THR A 331 -16.22 14.82 -32.39
CA THR A 331 -16.00 14.04 -31.16
C THR A 331 -15.41 14.91 -30.06
N VAL A 332 -14.37 15.69 -30.36
CA VAL A 332 -13.75 16.64 -29.40
C VAL A 332 -14.74 17.70 -28.94
N ARG A 333 -15.56 18.24 -29.84
CA ARG A 333 -16.58 19.25 -29.51
C ARG A 333 -17.66 18.67 -28.60
N LYS A 334 -18.13 17.46 -28.88
CA LYS A 334 -19.10 16.75 -28.04
C LYS A 334 -18.57 16.56 -26.61
N PHE A 335 -17.30 16.15 -26.49
CA PHE A 335 -16.62 15.98 -25.24
C PHE A 335 -16.51 17.30 -24.44
N LEU A 336 -16.00 18.38 -25.04
CA LEU A 336 -15.84 19.67 -24.36
C LEU A 336 -17.18 20.27 -23.93
N ASN A 337 -18.22 20.17 -24.79
CA ASN A 337 -19.56 20.63 -24.43
C ASN A 337 -20.15 19.81 -23.27
N GLY A 338 -19.87 18.51 -23.18
CA GLY A 338 -20.23 17.68 -22.04
C GLY A 338 -19.59 18.16 -20.72
N LEU A 339 -18.33 18.59 -20.76
CA LEU A 339 -17.64 19.15 -19.58
C LEU A 339 -18.18 20.55 -19.21
N VAL A 340 -18.61 21.36 -20.19
CA VAL A 340 -19.28 22.63 -19.92
C VAL A 340 -20.64 22.39 -19.25
N ALA A 341 -21.43 21.43 -19.72
CA ALA A 341 -22.71 21.05 -19.10
C ALA A 341 -22.56 20.54 -17.68
N GLN A 342 -21.41 19.95 -17.34
CA GLN A 342 -21.04 19.51 -15.98
C GLN A 342 -20.44 20.62 -15.10
N GLY A 343 -20.34 21.86 -15.59
CA GLY A 343 -19.74 22.97 -14.85
C GLY A 343 -18.23 22.90 -14.68
N LYS A 344 -17.54 21.97 -15.37
CA LYS A 344 -16.08 21.77 -15.24
C LYS A 344 -15.28 22.70 -16.15
N LEU A 345 -15.91 23.21 -17.21
CA LEU A 345 -15.32 24.17 -18.14
C LEU A 345 -16.29 25.33 -18.38
N ILE A 346 -15.74 26.48 -18.67
CA ILE A 346 -16.44 27.66 -19.17
C ILE A 346 -16.11 27.81 -20.66
N ALA A 347 -17.15 27.99 -21.48
CA ALA A 347 -16.97 28.23 -22.92
C ALA A 347 -17.11 29.71 -23.23
N GLU A 348 -16.17 30.29 -23.94
CA GLU A 348 -16.15 31.69 -24.38
C GLU A 348 -16.05 31.80 -25.90
N GLY A 349 -16.79 32.76 -26.49
CA GLY A 349 -16.77 33.02 -27.95
C GLY A 349 -17.77 32.18 -28.76
N ASN A 350 -17.92 32.53 -30.06
CA ASN A 350 -18.87 31.91 -30.98
C ASN A 350 -18.19 30.94 -31.96
N THR A 351 -18.92 29.93 -32.36
CA THR A 351 -18.68 28.80 -33.29
C THR A 351 -17.28 28.51 -33.83
N ARG A 352 -16.61 29.42 -34.52
CA ARG A 352 -15.25 29.17 -35.12
C ARG A 352 -14.08 29.55 -34.20
N GLY A 353 -14.31 30.40 -33.18
CA GLY A 353 -13.30 30.88 -32.24
C GLY A 353 -13.60 30.46 -30.79
N ARG A 354 -14.45 29.47 -30.56
CA ARG A 354 -14.85 29.04 -29.21
C ARG A 354 -13.68 28.47 -28.43
N ARG A 355 -13.43 29.03 -27.25
CA ARG A 355 -12.39 28.67 -26.31
C ARG A 355 -12.99 28.07 -25.08
N TYR A 356 -12.26 27.15 -24.44
CA TYR A 356 -12.70 26.47 -23.23
C TYR A 356 -11.62 26.62 -22.15
N ARG A 357 -12.00 27.13 -20.97
CA ARG A 357 -11.12 27.27 -19.81
C ARG A 357 -11.67 26.60 -18.58
N LYS A 358 -10.86 26.39 -17.55
CA LYS A 358 -11.34 25.87 -16.25
C LYS A 358 -12.39 26.82 -15.67
N GLY A 359 -13.46 26.24 -15.14
CA GLY A 359 -14.50 26.95 -14.40
C GLY A 359 -14.07 27.31 -12.99
#